data_143c3ec74b6b05b347884edd2d63d181
#
_entry.id   143c3ec74b6b05b347884edd2d63d181
#
_cell.length_a   1.000
_cell.length_b   1.000
_cell.length_c   1.000
_cell.angle_alpha   90.00
_cell.angle_beta   90.00
_cell.angle_gamma   90.00
#
_symmetry.space_group_name_H-M   'P 1'
#
loop_
_entity.id
_entity.type
_entity.pdbx_description
1 polymer ?
#
loop_
_entity_poly.entity_id
_entity_poly.type
_entity_poly.pdbx_seq_one_letter_code
_entity_poly.pdbx_strand_id
1 'polypeptide(L)'
;MSLTSKTGLKTILATCLVAAAGAAHAQLNVLVTGVGATQFPIATANFANETSAPQQISTIVRQDLQRSGKFTNIDAGSAPVSETDQVDLGAWKSKGADAFVAGSVNHLPNGQYEVRFKLYDTVKGQSLGGLVLVSPESGLRMSAHKVADYIYQQLMGARGVFATRLSYVIKTGGRYQLQISDSDGQDAHIALSSPEPIISPAWSPDGTKVAYVSFEKKKPIVYVHDLPTGRRVIVSDQKGNNSAPAWSPDGHTLAVALSRTGNTQIFAVNADGTGLRRLSQGPSIDTEPTYSPDGQWIYFTSDRGGQPQIYKMPAQGESAGAAQRVTFTGNYNTSPRVSPDGKLLAYISRVGGAFKLYVQDLQSGTATGLTDTTHDESPSFAANGQYILYATQVNGRGVLAAVSTDGRTRQVLSVQGGSVREPSWGPFMQ
;
A
#
# COMPACT_ATOMS: atom_id res chain seq x y z
N MET A 1 -50.73 -36.40 64.59
CA MET A 1 -50.64 -36.56 63.12
C MET A 1 -49.63 -35.62 62.59
N SER A 2 -48.53 -36.16 62.12
CA SER A 2 -47.31 -35.51 61.71
C SER A 2 -47.38 -35.11 60.23
N LEU A 3 -46.88 -33.94 59.92
CA LEU A 3 -46.45 -33.61 58.53
C LEU A 3 -45.27 -32.70 58.59
N THR A 4 -44.13 -33.28 58.25
CA THR A 4 -42.82 -32.65 58.08
C THR A 4 -42.71 -32.01 56.67
N SER A 5 -42.40 -30.72 56.60
CA SER A 5 -42.10 -30.03 55.38
C SER A 5 -40.55 -29.88 55.24
N LYS A 6 -39.98 -30.49 54.21
CA LYS A 6 -38.56 -30.33 53.80
C LYS A 6 -38.43 -29.17 52.83
N THR A 7 -37.78 -28.10 53.24
CA THR A 7 -37.32 -27.00 52.37
C THR A 7 -36.04 -27.41 51.78
N GLY A 8 -36.01 -27.58 50.44
CA GLY A 8 -34.79 -27.80 49.64
C GLY A 8 -34.16 -26.47 49.19
N LEU A 9 -32.95 -26.23 49.62
CA LEU A 9 -32.12 -25.10 49.24
C LEU A 9 -31.55 -25.35 47.83
N LYS A 10 -31.99 -24.62 46.83
CA LYS A 10 -31.44 -24.64 45.46
C LYS A 10 -30.28 -23.63 45.37
N THR A 11 -29.07 -24.13 45.36
CA THR A 11 -27.85 -23.36 45.08
C THR A 11 -27.81 -23.08 43.59
N ILE A 12 -27.94 -21.82 43.15
CA ILE A 12 -27.74 -21.38 41.79
C ILE A 12 -26.27 -21.06 41.61
N LEU A 13 -25.57 -21.91 40.84
CA LEU A 13 -24.20 -21.68 40.42
C LEU A 13 -24.23 -20.74 39.19
N ALA A 14 -23.93 -19.48 39.39
CA ALA A 14 -23.78 -18.51 38.29
C ALA A 14 -22.40 -18.69 37.67
N THR A 15 -22.32 -19.35 36.52
CA THR A 15 -21.11 -19.46 35.70
C THR A 15 -20.95 -18.16 34.92
N CYS A 16 -20.03 -17.28 35.33
CA CYS A 16 -19.61 -16.12 34.55
C CYS A 16 -18.81 -16.61 33.32
N LEU A 17 -19.48 -16.65 32.16
CA LEU A 17 -18.79 -16.79 30.87
C LEU A 17 -18.14 -15.44 30.52
N VAL A 18 -16.85 -15.29 30.74
CA VAL A 18 -16.07 -14.18 30.21
C VAL A 18 -15.90 -14.46 28.72
N ALA A 19 -16.76 -13.86 27.90
CA ALA A 19 -16.55 -13.79 26.46
C ALA A 19 -15.34 -12.87 26.20
N ALA A 20 -14.17 -13.44 25.94
CA ALA A 20 -13.06 -12.72 25.35
C ALA A 20 -13.49 -12.31 23.94
N ALA A 21 -13.97 -11.06 23.80
CA ALA A 21 -14.17 -10.43 22.50
C ALA A 21 -12.76 -10.20 21.90
N GLY A 22 -12.25 -11.19 21.18
CA GLY A 22 -11.10 -11.00 20.31
C GLY A 22 -11.45 -9.89 19.32
N ALA A 23 -10.69 -8.79 19.33
CA ALA A 23 -10.79 -7.78 18.32
C ALA A 23 -10.51 -8.45 16.97
N ALA A 24 -11.55 -8.70 16.18
CA ALA A 24 -11.41 -9.17 14.82
C ALA A 24 -10.77 -8.03 14.01
N HIS A 25 -9.45 -8.08 13.85
CA HIS A 25 -8.76 -7.23 12.92
C HIS A 25 -9.22 -7.61 11.51
N ALA A 26 -9.69 -6.63 10.76
CA ALA A 26 -10.11 -6.83 9.38
C ALA A 26 -8.87 -7.09 8.52
N GLN A 27 -8.58 -8.35 8.27
CA GLN A 27 -7.43 -8.81 7.53
C GLN A 27 -7.74 -8.80 6.03
N LEU A 28 -6.84 -8.25 5.20
CA LEU A 28 -6.94 -8.30 3.75
C LEU A 28 -6.55 -9.71 3.24
N ASN A 29 -7.39 -10.28 2.36
CA ASN A 29 -7.06 -11.51 1.65
C ASN A 29 -6.61 -11.16 0.24
N VAL A 30 -5.48 -11.70 -0.22
CA VAL A 30 -4.89 -11.42 -1.54
C VAL A 30 -5.15 -12.60 -2.48
N LEU A 31 -5.83 -12.31 -3.59
CA LEU A 31 -6.00 -13.24 -4.72
C LEU A 31 -5.21 -12.72 -5.91
N VAL A 32 -4.29 -13.52 -6.45
CA VAL A 32 -3.45 -13.18 -7.62
C VAL A 32 -3.98 -13.89 -8.87
N THR A 33 -4.12 -13.15 -9.97
CA THR A 33 -4.55 -13.68 -11.28
C THR A 33 -3.70 -13.10 -12.40
N GLY A 34 -3.73 -13.71 -13.59
CA GLY A 34 -3.02 -13.23 -14.78
C GLY A 34 -1.51 -13.47 -14.73
N VAL A 35 -1.04 -14.43 -13.94
CA VAL A 35 0.38 -14.83 -13.91
C VAL A 35 0.84 -15.29 -15.29
N GLY A 36 1.96 -14.73 -15.75
CA GLY A 36 2.54 -15.03 -17.05
C GLY A 36 3.02 -16.49 -17.18
N ALA A 37 3.12 -16.99 -18.42
CA ALA A 37 3.54 -18.36 -18.71
C ALA A 37 5.00 -18.66 -18.30
N THR A 38 5.82 -17.65 -18.01
CA THR A 38 7.24 -17.78 -17.63
C THR A 38 7.46 -17.21 -16.23
N GLN A 39 7.13 -18.00 -15.22
CA GLN A 39 7.51 -17.70 -13.82
C GLN A 39 8.89 -18.30 -13.53
N PHE A 40 9.68 -17.59 -12.74
CA PHE A 40 10.99 -18.06 -12.29
C PHE A 40 10.82 -19.11 -11.19
N PRO A 41 11.27 -20.36 -11.39
CA PRO A 41 11.12 -21.43 -10.40
C PRO A 41 12.13 -21.28 -9.26
N ILE A 42 11.63 -21.16 -8.03
CA ILE A 42 12.43 -20.99 -6.83
C ILE A 42 12.00 -21.95 -5.72
N ALA A 43 12.96 -22.56 -5.04
CA ALA A 43 12.72 -23.34 -3.84
C ALA A 43 13.19 -22.55 -2.61
N THR A 44 12.31 -22.32 -1.64
CA THR A 44 12.64 -21.71 -0.35
C THR A 44 12.44 -22.74 0.75
N ALA A 45 13.53 -23.21 1.35
CA ALA A 45 13.48 -24.15 2.47
C ALA A 45 12.85 -23.50 3.72
N ASN A 46 12.34 -24.32 4.63
CA ASN A 46 12.04 -23.83 5.97
C ASN A 46 13.35 -23.39 6.63
N PHE A 47 13.36 -22.24 7.28
CA PHE A 47 14.56 -21.73 7.93
C PHE A 47 14.83 -22.51 9.23
N ALA A 48 16.09 -22.76 9.51
CA ALA A 48 16.49 -23.39 10.77
C ALA A 48 16.01 -22.53 11.96
N ASN A 49 15.55 -23.19 13.02
CA ASN A 49 15.05 -22.58 14.27
C ASN A 49 13.80 -21.69 14.13
N GLU A 50 13.21 -21.48 12.94
CA GLU A 50 12.04 -20.60 12.79
C GLU A 50 10.77 -21.12 13.49
N THR A 51 10.67 -22.41 13.80
CA THR A 51 9.52 -22.98 14.51
C THR A 51 9.39 -22.47 15.95
N SER A 52 10.48 -21.98 16.55
CA SER A 52 10.49 -21.35 17.88
C SER A 52 10.24 -19.82 17.83
N ALA A 53 10.20 -19.24 16.64
CA ALA A 53 9.90 -17.83 16.46
C ALA A 53 8.39 -17.57 16.29
N PRO A 54 7.88 -16.39 16.68
CA PRO A 54 6.45 -16.05 16.55
C PRO A 54 5.99 -15.92 15.10
N GLN A 55 6.93 -15.83 14.15
CA GLN A 55 6.66 -15.74 12.71
C GLN A 55 7.52 -16.75 11.94
N GLN A 56 6.91 -17.44 10.98
CA GLN A 56 7.63 -18.34 10.07
C GLN A 56 8.12 -17.54 8.85
N ILE A 57 9.38 -17.13 8.90
CA ILE A 57 10.01 -16.25 7.92
C ILE A 57 9.97 -16.85 6.52
N SER A 58 10.33 -18.12 6.37
CA SER A 58 10.33 -18.83 5.08
C SER A 58 8.95 -18.84 4.42
N THR A 59 7.89 -18.97 5.22
CA THR A 59 6.50 -18.96 4.71
C THR A 59 6.11 -17.60 4.17
N ILE A 60 6.44 -16.51 4.88
CA ILE A 60 6.18 -15.14 4.42
C ILE A 60 6.95 -14.86 3.12
N VAL A 61 8.22 -15.25 3.06
CA VAL A 61 9.05 -15.08 1.85
C VAL A 61 8.44 -15.81 0.64
N ARG A 62 8.02 -17.09 0.81
CA ARG A 62 7.34 -17.84 -0.26
C ARG A 62 6.08 -17.15 -0.74
N GLN A 63 5.24 -16.66 0.18
CA GLN A 63 3.99 -15.96 -0.13
C GLN A 63 4.26 -14.67 -0.89
N ASP A 64 5.24 -13.86 -0.46
CA ASP A 64 5.65 -12.62 -1.11
C ASP A 64 6.10 -12.85 -2.55
N LEU A 65 7.03 -13.78 -2.74
CA LEU A 65 7.53 -14.11 -4.08
C LEU A 65 6.40 -14.60 -4.99
N GLN A 66 5.53 -15.47 -4.50
CA GLN A 66 4.40 -16.01 -5.26
C GLN A 66 3.40 -14.91 -5.64
N ARG A 67 3.02 -14.03 -4.69
CA ARG A 67 2.06 -12.94 -4.97
C ARG A 67 2.57 -11.91 -5.96
N SER A 68 3.89 -11.81 -6.16
CA SER A 68 4.44 -10.95 -7.23
C SER A 68 4.07 -11.43 -8.63
N GLY A 69 3.62 -12.68 -8.79
CA GLY A 69 3.33 -13.28 -10.09
C GLY A 69 4.58 -13.56 -10.94
N LYS A 70 5.78 -13.29 -10.42
CA LYS A 70 7.06 -13.50 -11.13
C LYS A 70 7.71 -14.85 -10.78
N PHE A 71 7.29 -15.49 -9.70
CA PHE A 71 7.88 -16.73 -9.20
C PHE A 71 6.87 -17.86 -9.11
N THR A 72 7.33 -19.08 -9.35
CA THR A 72 6.64 -20.32 -9.00
C THR A 72 7.42 -21.03 -7.90
N ASN A 73 6.74 -21.42 -6.82
CA ASN A 73 7.37 -22.12 -5.70
C ASN A 73 7.56 -23.59 -6.04
N ILE A 74 8.79 -24.07 -5.98
CA ILE A 74 9.15 -25.48 -6.01
C ILE A 74 9.15 -25.98 -4.56
N ASP A 75 8.54 -27.13 -4.32
CA ASP A 75 8.46 -27.70 -2.97
C ASP A 75 9.85 -28.07 -2.46
N ALA A 76 10.25 -27.40 -1.37
CA ALA A 76 11.52 -27.63 -0.69
C ALA A 76 11.44 -28.75 0.38
N GLY A 77 10.26 -29.35 0.58
CA GLY A 77 10.00 -30.29 1.66
C GLY A 77 9.89 -29.61 3.03
N SER A 78 9.79 -30.42 4.09
CA SER A 78 9.59 -29.93 5.47
C SER A 78 10.88 -29.77 6.28
N ALA A 79 12.01 -30.33 5.82
CA ALA A 79 13.26 -30.24 6.53
C ALA A 79 13.82 -28.82 6.53
N PRO A 80 14.19 -28.25 7.70
CA PRO A 80 14.81 -26.94 7.74
C PRO A 80 16.22 -26.98 7.18
N VAL A 81 16.65 -25.90 6.50
CA VAL A 81 17.99 -25.75 5.95
C VAL A 81 18.55 -24.40 6.37
N SER A 82 19.68 -24.42 7.09
CA SER A 82 20.41 -23.24 7.50
C SER A 82 21.23 -22.65 6.35
N GLU A 83 21.50 -21.36 6.38
CA GLU A 83 22.41 -20.68 5.46
C GLU A 83 23.87 -21.15 5.58
N THR A 84 24.20 -21.88 6.66
CA THR A 84 25.51 -22.46 6.88
C THR A 84 25.62 -23.91 6.42
N ASP A 85 24.49 -24.53 6.09
CA ASP A 85 24.48 -25.94 5.65
C ASP A 85 25.07 -26.08 4.24
N GLN A 86 25.67 -27.25 3.99
CA GLN A 86 26.13 -27.59 2.66
C GLN A 86 24.94 -28.00 1.77
N VAL A 87 24.67 -27.21 0.73
CA VAL A 87 23.52 -27.39 -0.17
C VAL A 87 23.97 -28.06 -1.46
N ASP A 88 23.34 -29.17 -1.83
CA ASP A 88 23.52 -29.81 -3.14
C ASP A 88 22.66 -29.01 -4.20
N LEU A 89 23.29 -28.05 -4.84
CA LEU A 89 22.65 -27.20 -5.86
C LEU A 89 22.24 -28.01 -7.11
N GLY A 90 22.99 -29.08 -7.43
CA GLY A 90 22.67 -29.98 -8.55
C GLY A 90 21.36 -30.75 -8.33
N ALA A 91 21.13 -31.19 -7.09
CA ALA A 91 19.86 -31.84 -6.72
C ALA A 91 18.68 -30.88 -6.84
N TRP A 92 18.83 -29.62 -6.44
CA TRP A 92 17.75 -28.61 -6.58
C TRP A 92 17.47 -28.25 -8.03
N LYS A 93 18.50 -28.11 -8.85
CA LYS A 93 18.35 -27.94 -10.31
C LYS A 93 17.59 -29.13 -10.91
N SER A 94 17.91 -30.36 -10.52
CA SER A 94 17.23 -31.57 -11.00
C SER A 94 15.76 -31.64 -10.58
N LYS A 95 15.37 -30.99 -9.48
CA LYS A 95 13.98 -30.82 -9.04
C LYS A 95 13.26 -29.67 -9.78
N GLY A 96 13.94 -28.96 -10.67
CA GLY A 96 13.38 -27.87 -11.46
C GLY A 96 13.40 -26.49 -10.77
N ALA A 97 14.17 -26.32 -9.70
CA ALA A 97 14.38 -25.01 -9.09
C ALA A 97 15.61 -24.33 -9.70
N ASP A 98 15.47 -23.14 -10.25
CA ASP A 98 16.58 -22.33 -10.79
C ASP A 98 17.26 -21.50 -9.70
N ALA A 99 16.59 -21.29 -8.56
CA ALA A 99 17.18 -20.72 -7.37
C ALA A 99 16.77 -21.49 -6.10
N PHE A 100 17.62 -21.40 -5.07
CA PHE A 100 17.37 -22.00 -3.77
C PHE A 100 17.66 -20.99 -2.66
N VAL A 101 16.82 -20.99 -1.62
CA VAL A 101 16.97 -20.15 -0.42
C VAL A 101 17.05 -21.01 0.82
N ALA A 102 18.10 -20.79 1.61
CA ALA A 102 18.29 -21.38 2.93
C ALA A 102 18.48 -20.29 3.99
N GLY A 103 18.12 -20.53 5.23
CA GLY A 103 18.26 -19.53 6.28
C GLY A 103 18.05 -20.04 7.69
N SER A 104 18.21 -19.14 8.65
CA SER A 104 17.98 -19.41 10.07
C SER A 104 17.36 -18.20 10.78
N VAL A 105 16.66 -18.50 11.89
CA VAL A 105 16.09 -17.49 12.78
C VAL A 105 16.56 -17.79 14.19
N ASN A 106 17.32 -16.88 14.79
CA ASN A 106 17.93 -17.08 16.10
C ASN A 106 17.41 -16.01 17.08
N HIS A 107 16.94 -16.45 18.25
CA HIS A 107 16.63 -15.55 19.36
C HIS A 107 17.92 -15.14 20.04
N LEU A 108 18.17 -13.84 20.16
CA LEU A 108 19.38 -13.29 20.77
C LEU A 108 19.20 -13.04 22.28
N PRO A 109 20.29 -13.03 23.07
CA PRO A 109 20.22 -12.80 24.53
C PRO A 109 19.57 -11.46 24.94
N ASN A 110 19.57 -10.46 24.05
CA ASN A 110 18.95 -9.16 24.27
C ASN A 110 17.43 -9.12 23.93
N GLY A 111 16.81 -10.26 23.64
CA GLY A 111 15.40 -10.38 23.30
C GLY A 111 15.06 -10.01 21.84
N GLN A 112 16.05 -9.73 21.00
CA GLN A 112 15.87 -9.53 19.57
C GLN A 112 15.96 -10.86 18.82
N TYR A 113 15.59 -10.83 17.54
CA TYR A 113 15.73 -11.94 16.61
C TYR A 113 16.71 -11.59 15.51
N GLU A 114 17.56 -12.56 15.16
CA GLU A 114 18.44 -12.48 14.02
C GLU A 114 17.93 -13.41 12.93
N VAL A 115 17.67 -12.87 11.74
CA VAL A 115 17.29 -13.61 10.52
C VAL A 115 18.49 -13.60 9.59
N ARG A 116 19.00 -14.79 9.23
CA ARG A 116 20.06 -14.98 8.25
C ARG A 116 19.55 -15.78 7.09
N PHE A 117 20.00 -15.46 5.88
CA PHE A 117 19.70 -16.29 4.72
C PHE A 117 20.79 -16.18 3.66
N LYS A 118 20.81 -17.17 2.78
CA LYS A 118 21.57 -17.18 1.54
C LYS A 118 20.68 -17.56 0.36
N LEU A 119 20.91 -16.89 -0.76
CA LEU A 119 20.31 -17.16 -2.05
C LEU A 119 21.36 -17.84 -2.96
N TYR A 120 20.95 -18.87 -3.66
CA TYR A 120 21.80 -19.61 -4.58
C TYR A 120 21.17 -19.66 -5.98
N ASP A 121 22.01 -19.54 -7.01
CA ASP A 121 21.70 -19.86 -8.40
C ASP A 121 22.05 -21.34 -8.61
N THR A 122 21.05 -22.18 -8.78
CA THR A 122 21.25 -23.63 -8.92
C THR A 122 21.74 -24.01 -10.32
N VAL A 123 21.46 -23.15 -11.32
CA VAL A 123 21.86 -23.35 -12.71
C VAL A 123 23.37 -23.12 -12.87
N LYS A 124 23.89 -22.04 -12.25
CA LYS A 124 25.30 -21.69 -12.27
C LYS A 124 26.11 -22.36 -11.14
N GLY A 125 25.43 -22.95 -10.16
CA GLY A 125 26.05 -23.61 -9.01
C GLY A 125 26.77 -22.63 -8.07
N GLN A 126 26.27 -21.41 -7.89
CA GLN A 126 26.92 -20.37 -7.10
C GLN A 126 25.97 -19.64 -6.13
N SER A 127 26.54 -19.03 -5.09
CA SER A 127 25.80 -18.15 -4.20
C SER A 127 25.61 -16.78 -4.85
N LEU A 128 24.40 -16.23 -4.70
CA LEU A 128 24.04 -14.86 -5.07
C LEU A 128 24.06 -13.90 -3.86
N GLY A 129 24.62 -14.36 -2.71
CA GLY A 129 24.72 -13.58 -1.50
C GLY A 129 23.58 -13.85 -0.52
N GLY A 130 23.39 -12.95 0.42
CA GLY A 130 22.38 -13.02 1.48
C GLY A 130 22.49 -11.82 2.41
N LEU A 131 21.64 -11.77 3.44
CA LEU A 131 21.64 -10.71 4.45
C LEU A 131 21.59 -11.30 5.85
N VAL A 132 21.97 -10.45 6.81
CA VAL A 132 21.71 -10.63 8.24
C VAL A 132 20.86 -9.46 8.70
N LEU A 133 19.70 -9.75 9.26
CA LEU A 133 18.74 -8.77 9.74
C LEU A 133 18.50 -8.99 11.23
N VAL A 134 18.60 -7.93 12.03
CA VAL A 134 18.29 -8.00 13.46
C VAL A 134 17.11 -7.08 13.74
N SER A 135 16.09 -7.60 14.42
CA SER A 135 14.87 -6.84 14.73
C SER A 135 14.25 -7.32 16.04
N PRO A 136 13.44 -6.49 16.72
CA PRO A 136 12.55 -6.95 17.76
C PRO A 136 11.51 -7.92 17.18
N GLU A 137 10.80 -8.63 18.04
CA GLU A 137 9.73 -9.55 17.65
C GLU A 137 8.71 -8.90 16.68
N SER A 138 8.28 -7.67 16.99
CA SER A 138 7.34 -6.91 16.15
C SER A 138 7.88 -6.56 14.76
N GLY A 139 9.20 -6.68 14.54
CA GLY A 139 9.84 -6.41 13.23
C GLY A 139 10.10 -7.66 12.39
N LEU A 140 9.77 -8.85 12.89
CA LEU A 140 10.07 -10.11 12.19
C LEU A 140 9.38 -10.23 10.83
N ARG A 141 8.10 -9.82 10.72
CA ARG A 141 7.42 -9.82 9.41
C ARG A 141 8.13 -8.91 8.42
N MET A 142 8.47 -7.69 8.84
CA MET A 142 9.20 -6.75 8.00
C MET A 142 10.58 -7.29 7.60
N SER A 143 11.24 -8.06 8.46
CA SER A 143 12.49 -8.78 8.12
C SER A 143 12.25 -9.82 7.02
N ALA A 144 11.16 -10.60 7.08
CA ALA A 144 10.81 -11.54 6.02
C ALA A 144 10.54 -10.82 4.68
N HIS A 145 9.80 -9.71 4.69
CA HIS A 145 9.56 -8.89 3.51
C HIS A 145 10.87 -8.33 2.92
N LYS A 146 11.83 -7.92 3.76
CA LYS A 146 13.17 -7.48 3.32
C LYS A 146 13.98 -8.63 2.68
N VAL A 147 13.85 -9.85 3.20
CA VAL A 147 14.42 -11.05 2.56
C VAL A 147 13.83 -11.26 1.16
N ALA A 148 12.51 -11.20 1.04
CA ALA A 148 11.83 -11.32 -0.24
C ALA A 148 12.21 -10.19 -1.22
N ASP A 149 12.33 -8.94 -0.76
CA ASP A 149 12.81 -7.81 -1.56
C ASP A 149 14.22 -8.03 -2.11
N TYR A 150 15.13 -8.54 -1.27
CA TYR A 150 16.48 -8.88 -1.71
C TYR A 150 16.48 -9.97 -2.79
N ILE A 151 15.75 -11.06 -2.57
CA ILE A 151 15.63 -12.16 -3.53
C ILE A 151 15.06 -11.64 -4.86
N TYR A 152 13.99 -10.85 -4.79
CA TYR A 152 13.38 -10.24 -5.96
C TYR A 152 14.39 -9.37 -6.72
N GLN A 153 15.16 -8.56 -6.01
CA GLN A 153 16.16 -7.68 -6.62
C GLN A 153 17.28 -8.45 -7.32
N GLN A 154 17.80 -9.51 -6.69
CA GLN A 154 18.87 -10.33 -7.26
C GLN A 154 18.42 -11.09 -8.53
N LEU A 155 17.17 -11.54 -8.56
CA LEU A 155 16.67 -12.38 -9.65
C LEU A 155 15.92 -11.59 -10.74
N MET A 156 15.29 -10.46 -10.40
CA MET A 156 14.47 -9.65 -11.33
C MET A 156 15.14 -8.32 -11.70
N GLY A 157 16.23 -7.93 -11.06
CA GLY A 157 16.98 -6.70 -11.35
C GLY A 157 16.36 -5.40 -10.81
N ALA A 158 15.22 -5.46 -10.12
CA ALA A 158 14.58 -4.32 -9.50
C ALA A 158 14.22 -4.65 -8.05
N ARG A 159 14.26 -3.66 -7.15
CA ARG A 159 13.87 -3.86 -5.75
C ARG A 159 12.41 -4.31 -5.66
N GLY A 160 12.11 -5.31 -4.84
CA GLY A 160 10.76 -5.71 -4.50
C GLY A 160 10.02 -4.62 -3.71
N VAL A 161 8.71 -4.79 -3.52
CA VAL A 161 7.88 -3.86 -2.74
C VAL A 161 7.21 -4.54 -1.55
N PHE A 162 7.76 -5.68 -1.13
CA PHE A 162 7.19 -6.46 -0.04
C PHE A 162 7.39 -5.75 1.30
N ALA A 163 8.58 -5.17 1.52
CA ALA A 163 8.90 -4.35 2.70
C ALA A 163 8.39 -2.90 2.55
N THR A 164 7.13 -2.74 2.16
CA THR A 164 6.42 -1.46 2.12
C THR A 164 5.10 -1.57 2.89
N ARG A 165 4.40 -0.45 3.06
CA ARG A 165 3.11 -0.41 3.75
C ARG A 165 2.02 0.17 2.86
N LEU A 166 0.79 -0.21 3.16
CA LEU A 166 -0.41 0.37 2.57
C LEU A 166 -1.14 1.20 3.62
N SER A 167 -1.74 2.31 3.19
CA SER A 167 -2.80 2.97 3.95
C SER A 167 -4.10 2.90 3.15
N TYR A 168 -5.22 2.73 3.83
CA TYR A 168 -6.53 2.67 3.22
C TYR A 168 -7.62 3.03 4.23
N VAL A 169 -8.80 3.33 3.73
CA VAL A 169 -9.96 3.60 4.59
C VAL A 169 -10.95 2.44 4.50
N ILE A 170 -11.36 1.92 5.64
CA ILE A 170 -12.42 0.93 5.75
C ILE A 170 -13.64 1.54 6.44
N LYS A 171 -14.83 1.28 5.89
CA LYS A 171 -16.09 1.59 6.55
C LYS A 171 -16.68 0.31 7.14
N THR A 172 -16.77 0.25 8.48
CA THR A 172 -17.33 -0.89 9.22
C THR A 172 -18.06 -0.39 10.46
N GLY A 173 -19.19 -1.03 10.82
CA GLY A 173 -19.96 -0.66 12.02
C GLY A 173 -20.39 0.81 12.08
N GLY A 174 -20.60 1.48 10.92
CA GLY A 174 -20.96 2.89 10.86
C GLY A 174 -19.78 3.86 11.08
N ARG A 175 -18.56 3.35 11.22
CA ARG A 175 -17.35 4.16 11.42
C ARG A 175 -16.40 4.03 10.23
N TYR A 176 -15.62 5.08 10.00
CA TYR A 176 -14.51 5.11 9.06
C TYR A 176 -13.21 4.94 9.83
N GLN A 177 -12.34 4.07 9.34
CA GLN A 177 -11.04 3.79 9.94
C GLN A 177 -9.94 3.97 8.89
N LEU A 178 -8.99 4.84 9.18
CA LEU A 178 -7.72 4.86 8.46
C LEU A 178 -6.87 3.72 9.02
N GLN A 179 -6.55 2.76 8.18
CA GLN A 179 -5.73 1.61 8.55
C GLN A 179 -4.39 1.66 7.83
N ILE A 180 -3.38 1.15 8.51
CA ILE A 180 -2.04 0.91 8.00
C ILE A 180 -1.81 -0.60 8.08
N SER A 181 -1.30 -1.20 6.99
CA SER A 181 -0.93 -2.61 6.95
C SER A 181 0.39 -2.82 6.22
N ASP A 182 0.96 -4.01 6.32
CA ASP A 182 2.01 -4.44 5.41
C ASP A 182 1.47 -4.53 3.97
N SER A 183 2.36 -4.59 2.99
CA SER A 183 2.00 -4.59 1.56
C SER A 183 1.17 -5.81 1.13
N ASP A 184 1.14 -6.87 1.93
CA ASP A 184 0.30 -8.05 1.74
C ASP A 184 -1.06 -7.96 2.47
N GLY A 185 -1.33 -6.81 3.11
CA GLY A 185 -2.55 -6.57 3.87
C GLY A 185 -2.59 -7.18 5.26
N GLN A 186 -1.52 -7.81 5.70
CA GLN A 186 -1.40 -8.35 7.05
C GLN A 186 -0.90 -7.27 8.03
N ASP A 187 -0.88 -7.59 9.32
CA ASP A 187 -0.46 -6.68 10.40
C ASP A 187 -1.18 -5.32 10.37
N ALA A 188 -2.46 -5.34 9.98
CA ALA A 188 -3.26 -4.13 9.87
C ALA A 188 -3.59 -3.56 11.24
N HIS A 189 -3.35 -2.26 11.42
CA HIS A 189 -3.72 -1.54 12.63
C HIS A 189 -4.45 -0.22 12.31
N ILE A 190 -5.28 0.21 13.24
CA ILE A 190 -6.10 1.42 13.10
C ILE A 190 -5.26 2.64 13.52
N ALA A 191 -4.90 3.50 12.57
CA ALA A 191 -4.26 4.77 12.86
C ALA A 191 -5.27 5.84 13.34
N LEU A 192 -6.49 5.83 12.78
CA LEU A 192 -7.58 6.74 13.17
C LEU A 192 -8.93 6.07 12.99
N SER A 193 -9.86 6.28 13.94
CA SER A 193 -11.27 5.88 13.83
C SER A 193 -12.19 7.08 14.05
N SER A 194 -13.11 7.33 13.11
CA SER A 194 -14.02 8.47 13.10
C SER A 194 -15.45 8.03 12.76
N PRO A 195 -16.50 8.63 13.36
CA PRO A 195 -17.87 8.46 12.87
C PRO A 195 -18.11 9.18 11.53
N GLU A 196 -17.25 10.13 11.19
CA GLU A 196 -17.32 10.91 9.96
C GLU A 196 -16.29 10.42 8.93
N PRO A 197 -16.49 10.70 7.62
CA PRO A 197 -15.60 10.26 6.58
C PRO A 197 -14.13 10.65 6.79
N ILE A 198 -13.25 9.76 6.35
CA ILE A 198 -11.83 9.98 6.15
C ILE A 198 -11.57 9.66 4.69
N ILE A 199 -10.85 10.54 3.96
CA ILE A 199 -10.55 10.36 2.54
C ILE A 199 -9.14 10.83 2.19
N SER A 200 -8.65 10.45 1.01
CA SER A 200 -7.42 10.91 0.37
C SER A 200 -6.16 10.75 1.23
N PRO A 201 -5.87 9.58 1.82
CA PRO A 201 -4.60 9.37 2.52
C PRO A 201 -3.42 9.45 1.54
N ALA A 202 -2.35 10.07 1.98
CA ALA A 202 -1.12 10.26 1.21
C ALA A 202 0.10 10.11 2.13
N TRP A 203 1.00 9.19 1.81
CA TRP A 203 2.23 8.96 2.57
C TRP A 203 3.25 10.07 2.38
N SER A 204 3.94 10.42 3.47
CA SER A 204 5.17 11.22 3.37
C SER A 204 6.28 10.40 2.69
N PRO A 205 7.24 11.05 2.01
CA PRO A 205 8.32 10.36 1.30
C PRO A 205 9.20 9.47 2.20
N ASP A 206 9.29 9.78 3.49
CA ASP A 206 10.03 9.02 4.50
C ASP A 206 9.23 7.86 5.12
N GLY A 207 7.93 7.73 4.77
CA GLY A 207 7.05 6.68 5.28
C GLY A 207 6.66 6.81 6.76
N THR A 208 6.97 7.93 7.42
CA THR A 208 6.68 8.13 8.84
C THR A 208 5.34 8.81 9.10
N LYS A 209 4.78 9.52 8.09
CA LYS A 209 3.55 10.30 8.24
C LYS A 209 2.54 9.96 7.15
N VAL A 210 1.26 10.18 7.45
CA VAL A 210 0.17 10.13 6.48
C VAL A 210 -0.62 11.44 6.55
N ALA A 211 -0.72 12.15 5.42
CA ALA A 211 -1.68 13.24 5.27
C ALA A 211 -3.04 12.67 4.83
N TYR A 212 -4.13 13.24 5.30
CA TYR A 212 -5.48 12.83 4.91
C TYR A 212 -6.49 13.95 5.18
N VAL A 213 -7.68 13.80 4.64
CA VAL A 213 -8.84 14.66 4.94
C VAL A 213 -9.74 13.97 5.95
N SER A 214 -10.11 14.67 7.02
CA SER A 214 -11.09 14.18 7.99
C SER A 214 -12.27 15.14 8.11
N PHE A 215 -13.46 14.57 8.20
CA PHE A 215 -14.71 15.30 8.43
C PHE A 215 -15.15 15.27 9.91
N GLU A 216 -14.28 14.89 10.84
CA GLU A 216 -14.61 14.76 12.28
C GLU A 216 -15.19 16.05 12.89
N LYS A 217 -14.85 17.23 12.36
CA LYS A 217 -15.42 18.54 12.73
C LYS A 217 -16.56 18.99 11.82
N LYS A 218 -17.24 18.05 11.13
CA LYS A 218 -18.38 18.31 10.19
C LYS A 218 -18.02 19.15 8.98
N LYS A 219 -16.73 19.33 8.69
CA LYS A 219 -16.18 19.98 7.50
C LYS A 219 -14.87 19.31 7.12
N PRO A 220 -14.46 19.34 5.84
CA PRO A 220 -13.20 18.76 5.40
C PRO A 220 -12.03 19.58 5.97
N ILE A 221 -11.10 18.90 6.63
CA ILE A 221 -9.86 19.47 7.18
C ILE A 221 -8.72 18.53 6.78
N VAL A 222 -7.61 19.10 6.31
CA VAL A 222 -6.39 18.35 6.03
C VAL A 222 -5.54 18.23 7.29
N TYR A 223 -5.21 16.98 7.63
CA TYR A 223 -4.32 16.64 8.74
C TYR A 223 -3.04 15.97 8.23
N VAL A 224 -1.97 16.11 8.97
CA VAL A 224 -0.79 15.25 8.93
C VAL A 224 -0.73 14.48 10.24
N HIS A 225 -0.62 13.17 10.14
CA HIS A 225 -0.55 12.23 11.25
C HIS A 225 0.84 11.59 11.27
N ASP A 226 1.60 11.83 12.32
CA ASP A 226 2.87 11.19 12.61
C ASP A 226 2.59 9.82 13.21
N LEU A 227 2.90 8.75 12.48
CA LEU A 227 2.50 7.39 12.86
C LEU A 227 3.24 6.86 14.09
N PRO A 228 4.57 7.07 14.25
CA PRO A 228 5.29 6.64 15.44
C PRO A 228 4.81 7.27 16.75
N THR A 229 4.42 8.55 16.71
CA THR A 229 4.03 9.28 17.92
C THR A 229 2.53 9.41 18.11
N GLY A 230 1.73 9.13 17.08
CA GLY A 230 0.29 9.36 17.06
C GLY A 230 -0.12 10.84 17.01
N ARG A 231 0.85 11.77 16.89
CA ARG A 231 0.59 13.22 16.85
C ARG A 231 -0.07 13.61 15.54
N ARG A 232 -1.08 14.46 15.64
CA ARG A 232 -1.82 15.00 14.49
C ARG A 232 -1.66 16.52 14.42
N VAL A 233 -1.38 17.05 13.23
CA VAL A 233 -1.27 18.48 12.95
C VAL A 233 -2.32 18.87 11.94
N ILE A 234 -3.04 19.97 12.17
CA ILE A 234 -3.94 20.56 11.17
C ILE A 234 -3.06 21.32 10.16
N VAL A 235 -3.09 20.87 8.90
CA VAL A 235 -2.34 21.52 7.82
C VAL A 235 -3.19 22.55 7.09
N SER A 236 -4.48 22.25 6.88
CA SER A 236 -5.41 23.21 6.27
C SER A 236 -6.81 23.07 6.84
N ASP A 237 -7.33 24.20 7.36
CA ASP A 237 -8.69 24.38 7.88
C ASP A 237 -9.30 25.67 7.32
N GLN A 238 -9.20 25.84 5.99
CA GLN A 238 -9.68 27.04 5.32
C GLN A 238 -11.21 27.00 5.13
N LYS A 239 -11.81 28.15 4.85
CA LYS A 239 -13.23 28.24 4.45
C LYS A 239 -13.46 27.42 3.17
N GLY A 240 -14.55 26.66 3.14
CA GLY A 240 -14.91 25.82 1.99
C GLY A 240 -14.23 24.45 2.01
N ASN A 241 -13.94 23.94 0.81
CA ASN A 241 -13.29 22.64 0.64
C ASN A 241 -11.79 22.69 1.00
N ASN A 242 -11.31 21.63 1.67
CA ASN A 242 -9.91 21.36 1.95
C ASN A 242 -9.68 19.87 1.63
N SER A 243 -9.02 19.56 0.51
CA SER A 243 -8.96 18.17 0.02
C SER A 243 -7.67 17.83 -0.70
N ALA A 244 -7.54 16.54 -1.04
CA ALA A 244 -6.54 15.96 -1.91
C ALA A 244 -5.10 16.37 -1.57
N PRO A 245 -4.61 16.13 -0.34
CA PRO A 245 -3.23 16.43 0.01
C PRO A 245 -2.26 15.56 -0.79
N ALA A 246 -1.17 16.15 -1.27
CA ALA A 246 -0.07 15.45 -1.93
C ALA A 246 1.26 16.02 -1.44
N TRP A 247 2.14 15.16 -0.95
CA TRP A 247 3.45 15.56 -0.44
C TRP A 247 4.40 15.97 -1.57
N SER A 248 5.18 17.02 -1.33
CA SER A 248 6.38 17.28 -2.11
C SER A 248 7.43 16.19 -1.88
N PRO A 249 8.30 15.88 -2.86
CA PRO A 249 9.30 14.81 -2.73
C PRO A 249 10.30 15.03 -1.58
N ASP A 250 10.52 16.27 -1.16
CA ASP A 250 11.38 16.62 -0.03
C ASP A 250 10.68 16.46 1.34
N GLY A 251 9.37 16.16 1.36
CA GLY A 251 8.59 15.98 2.59
C GLY A 251 8.30 17.24 3.41
N HIS A 252 8.61 18.42 2.90
CA HIS A 252 8.45 19.68 3.65
C HIS A 252 7.12 20.37 3.39
N THR A 253 6.56 20.22 2.19
CA THR A 253 5.32 20.87 1.77
C THR A 253 4.28 19.88 1.28
N LEU A 254 3.01 20.32 1.29
CA LEU A 254 1.91 19.62 0.62
C LEU A 254 1.28 20.53 -0.42
N ALA A 255 0.91 19.98 -1.56
CA ALA A 255 -0.09 20.55 -2.43
C ALA A 255 -1.47 20.12 -1.94
N VAL A 256 -2.42 21.06 -1.88
CA VAL A 256 -3.78 20.83 -1.40
C VAL A 256 -4.78 21.54 -2.32
N ALA A 257 -5.99 21.02 -2.47
CA ALA A 257 -7.07 21.64 -3.23
C ALA A 257 -8.02 22.39 -2.28
N LEU A 258 -8.12 23.72 -2.44
CA LEU A 258 -8.90 24.60 -1.57
C LEU A 258 -9.89 25.45 -2.37
N SER A 259 -11.12 25.61 -1.86
CA SER A 259 -12.13 26.51 -2.46
C SER A 259 -12.30 27.84 -1.72
N ARG A 260 -11.31 28.25 -0.92
CA ARG A 260 -11.37 29.46 -0.06
C ARG A 260 -11.60 30.77 -0.82
N THR A 261 -11.28 30.82 -2.10
CA THR A 261 -11.37 32.00 -2.97
C THR A 261 -12.46 31.89 -4.03
N GLY A 262 -13.41 30.95 -3.90
CA GLY A 262 -14.44 30.65 -4.89
C GLY A 262 -14.30 29.23 -5.40
N ASN A 263 -13.91 29.04 -6.67
CA ASN A 263 -13.65 27.72 -7.23
C ASN A 263 -12.44 27.05 -6.57
N THR A 264 -12.43 25.71 -6.60
CA THR A 264 -11.33 24.91 -6.06
C THR A 264 -10.06 25.14 -6.86
N GLN A 265 -8.98 25.45 -6.18
CA GLN A 265 -7.66 25.73 -6.75
C GLN A 265 -6.57 25.01 -5.97
N ILE A 266 -5.41 24.83 -6.58
CA ILE A 266 -4.26 24.19 -5.94
C ILE A 266 -3.46 25.25 -5.14
N PHE A 267 -3.14 24.89 -3.91
CA PHE A 267 -2.29 25.67 -3.01
C PHE A 267 -1.13 24.81 -2.53
N ALA A 268 -0.01 25.42 -2.19
CA ALA A 268 1.04 24.81 -1.39
C ALA A 268 0.92 25.28 0.08
N VAL A 269 1.24 24.39 1.01
CA VAL A 269 1.28 24.67 2.45
C VAL A 269 2.38 23.83 3.09
N ASN A 270 3.09 24.36 4.07
CA ASN A 270 4.08 23.58 4.82
C ASN A 270 3.40 22.47 5.63
N ALA A 271 4.12 21.38 5.92
CA ALA A 271 3.59 20.24 6.68
C ALA A 271 3.15 20.60 8.12
N ASP A 272 3.58 21.75 8.64
CA ASP A 272 3.15 22.32 9.92
C ASP A 272 1.92 23.25 9.81
N GLY A 273 1.37 23.47 8.60
CA GLY A 273 0.21 24.32 8.33
C GLY A 273 0.56 25.79 8.05
N THR A 274 1.83 26.16 8.05
CA THR A 274 2.29 27.52 7.73
C THR A 274 2.55 27.71 6.23
N GLY A 275 2.84 28.93 5.77
CA GLY A 275 3.34 29.22 4.42
C GLY A 275 2.34 28.97 3.29
N LEU A 276 1.03 29.06 3.57
CA LEU A 276 -0.02 28.84 2.54
C LEU A 276 0.13 29.83 1.38
N ARG A 277 0.29 29.31 0.16
CA ARG A 277 0.37 30.10 -1.08
C ARG A 277 -0.42 29.43 -2.22
N ARG A 278 -1.07 30.21 -3.04
CA ARG A 278 -1.83 29.75 -4.22
C ARG A 278 -0.86 29.37 -5.35
N LEU A 279 -1.13 28.25 -6.03
CA LEU A 279 -0.34 27.75 -7.16
C LEU A 279 -1.09 27.86 -8.48
N SER A 280 -2.34 27.38 -8.56
CA SER A 280 -3.14 27.47 -9.79
C SER A 280 -3.99 28.71 -9.82
N GLN A 281 -4.35 29.17 -11.03
CA GLN A 281 -5.06 30.40 -11.25
C GLN A 281 -6.22 30.22 -12.25
N GLY A 282 -7.12 31.22 -12.33
CA GLY A 282 -8.25 31.24 -13.24
C GLY A 282 -9.56 30.78 -12.60
N PRO A 283 -10.61 30.65 -13.40
CA PRO A 283 -11.97 30.32 -12.96
C PRO A 283 -12.26 28.80 -12.93
N SER A 284 -11.33 27.97 -13.39
CA SER A 284 -11.48 26.51 -13.45
C SER A 284 -11.51 25.86 -12.07
N ILE A 285 -11.99 24.62 -12.02
CA ILE A 285 -11.87 23.74 -10.87
C ILE A 285 -10.58 22.94 -11.04
N ASP A 286 -9.60 23.19 -10.19
CA ASP A 286 -8.32 22.50 -10.14
C ASP A 286 -8.24 21.66 -8.85
N THR A 287 -8.02 20.35 -8.98
CA THR A 287 -8.07 19.42 -7.84
C THR A 287 -7.10 18.25 -8.03
N GLU A 288 -6.97 17.39 -7.00
CA GLU A 288 -6.19 16.15 -7.00
C GLU A 288 -4.72 16.35 -7.46
N PRO A 289 -3.99 17.29 -6.84
CA PRO A 289 -2.61 17.51 -7.22
C PRO A 289 -1.73 16.31 -6.90
N THR A 290 -0.66 16.13 -7.67
CA THR A 290 0.45 15.21 -7.38
C THR A 290 1.75 15.82 -7.89
N TYR A 291 2.82 15.73 -7.10
CA TYR A 291 4.14 16.18 -7.56
C TYR A 291 4.78 15.16 -8.51
N SER A 292 5.60 15.64 -9.44
CA SER A 292 6.58 14.80 -10.10
C SER A 292 7.68 14.37 -9.11
N PRO A 293 8.34 13.22 -9.32
CA PRO A 293 9.39 12.73 -8.41
C PRO A 293 10.58 13.67 -8.26
N ASP A 294 10.90 14.47 -9.28
CA ASP A 294 11.95 15.49 -9.27
C ASP A 294 11.52 16.81 -8.59
N GLY A 295 10.24 16.90 -8.17
CA GLY A 295 9.69 18.10 -7.53
C GLY A 295 9.52 19.32 -8.43
N GLN A 296 9.74 19.19 -9.74
CA GLN A 296 9.69 20.35 -10.67
C GLN A 296 8.26 20.67 -11.14
N TRP A 297 7.38 19.66 -11.16
CA TRP A 297 6.04 19.76 -11.70
C TRP A 297 4.98 19.31 -10.69
N ILE A 298 3.79 19.91 -10.81
CA ILE A 298 2.55 19.41 -10.20
C ILE A 298 1.60 19.02 -11.32
N TYR A 299 1.17 17.76 -11.34
CA TYR A 299 0.09 17.25 -12.17
C TYR A 299 -1.21 17.37 -11.39
N PHE A 300 -2.30 17.71 -12.05
CA PHE A 300 -3.60 17.92 -11.39
C PHE A 300 -4.75 17.73 -12.36
N THR A 301 -5.94 17.50 -11.83
CA THR A 301 -7.19 17.46 -12.58
C THR A 301 -7.72 18.89 -12.75
N SER A 302 -8.10 19.28 -13.98
CA SER A 302 -8.67 20.59 -14.27
C SER A 302 -9.74 20.51 -15.34
N ASP A 303 -10.81 21.28 -15.18
CA ASP A 303 -11.89 21.47 -16.17
C ASP A 303 -11.67 22.69 -17.09
N ARG A 304 -10.51 23.32 -17.08
CA ARG A 304 -10.16 24.52 -17.87
C ARG A 304 -10.33 24.35 -19.38
N GLY A 305 -10.34 23.13 -19.89
CA GLY A 305 -10.62 22.78 -21.28
C GLY A 305 -12.07 22.33 -21.52
N GLY A 306 -13.00 22.55 -20.55
CA GLY A 306 -14.42 22.20 -20.60
C GLY A 306 -14.76 20.93 -19.84
N GLN A 307 -14.05 19.84 -20.03
CA GLN A 307 -14.19 18.57 -19.28
C GLN A 307 -12.93 18.30 -18.46
N PRO A 308 -13.03 17.59 -17.31
CA PRO A 308 -11.87 17.22 -16.51
C PRO A 308 -10.81 16.48 -17.31
N GLN A 309 -9.60 17.01 -17.27
CA GLN A 309 -8.41 16.44 -17.89
C GLN A 309 -7.21 16.63 -16.97
N ILE A 310 -6.14 15.88 -17.21
CA ILE A 310 -4.90 16.06 -16.47
C ILE A 310 -4.06 17.16 -17.13
N TYR A 311 -3.66 18.11 -16.29
CA TYR A 311 -2.74 19.19 -16.62
C TYR A 311 -1.50 19.09 -15.73
N LYS A 312 -0.41 19.74 -16.13
CA LYS A 312 0.77 19.97 -15.30
C LYS A 312 1.15 21.45 -15.29
N MET A 313 1.69 21.92 -14.18
CA MET A 313 2.26 23.26 -14.04
C MET A 313 3.58 23.18 -13.27
N PRO A 314 4.46 24.20 -13.37
CA PRO A 314 5.63 24.27 -12.49
C PRO A 314 5.25 24.17 -11.00
N ALA A 315 6.04 23.50 -10.18
CA ALA A 315 5.76 23.35 -8.75
C ALA A 315 5.75 24.68 -7.99
N GLN A 316 6.40 25.72 -8.54
CA GLN A 316 6.34 27.09 -8.05
C GLN A 316 5.00 27.78 -8.33
N GLY A 317 4.15 27.18 -9.15
CA GLY A 317 2.83 27.66 -9.55
C GLY A 317 2.80 28.27 -10.95
N GLU A 318 1.60 28.60 -11.44
CA GLU A 318 1.35 29.14 -12.78
C GLU A 318 2.01 30.51 -13.04
N SER A 319 2.43 31.25 -12.00
CA SER A 319 3.25 32.45 -12.16
C SER A 319 4.62 32.16 -12.76
N ALA A 320 5.13 30.92 -12.64
CA ALA A 320 6.40 30.48 -13.23
C ALA A 320 6.23 29.87 -14.64
N GLY A 321 5.02 29.70 -15.12
CA GLY A 321 4.68 29.14 -16.44
C GLY A 321 3.24 28.63 -16.48
N ALA A 322 2.62 28.71 -17.68
CA ALA A 322 1.23 28.28 -17.86
C ALA A 322 1.09 26.77 -17.70
N ALA A 323 -0.08 26.35 -17.21
CA ALA A 323 -0.42 24.93 -17.15
C ALA A 323 -0.57 24.32 -18.55
N GLN A 324 -0.06 23.12 -18.70
CA GLN A 324 -0.03 22.35 -19.95
C GLN A 324 -0.93 21.12 -19.81
N ARG A 325 -1.79 20.86 -20.79
CA ARG A 325 -2.59 19.64 -20.86
C ARG A 325 -1.69 18.41 -21.11
N VAL A 326 -1.95 17.32 -20.41
CA VAL A 326 -1.18 16.08 -20.48
C VAL A 326 -1.97 14.94 -21.12
N THR A 327 -3.28 14.84 -20.82
CA THR A 327 -4.13 13.77 -21.36
C THR A 327 -4.96 14.25 -22.54
N PHE A 328 -4.94 13.47 -23.62
CA PHE A 328 -5.67 13.77 -24.87
C PHE A 328 -6.60 12.61 -25.28
N THR A 329 -6.42 11.42 -24.68
CA THR A 329 -7.28 10.25 -24.89
C THR A 329 -8.43 10.29 -23.91
N GLY A 330 -9.66 10.08 -24.38
CA GLY A 330 -10.87 10.14 -23.55
C GLY A 330 -11.34 11.56 -23.25
N ASN A 331 -12.60 11.67 -22.77
CA ASN A 331 -13.25 12.96 -22.53
C ASN A 331 -13.24 13.37 -21.07
N TYR A 332 -12.87 12.47 -20.15
CA TYR A 332 -12.93 12.71 -18.71
C TYR A 332 -11.82 11.91 -18.03
N ASN A 333 -10.80 12.60 -17.54
CA ASN A 333 -9.61 12.02 -16.91
C ASN A 333 -9.33 12.74 -15.59
N THR A 334 -9.16 11.97 -14.49
CA THR A 334 -9.01 12.50 -13.12
C THR A 334 -7.97 11.70 -12.33
N SER A 335 -7.65 12.15 -11.12
CA SER A 335 -6.84 11.44 -10.14
C SER A 335 -5.44 11.05 -10.64
N PRO A 336 -4.64 12.02 -11.14
CA PRO A 336 -3.31 11.72 -11.67
C PRO A 336 -2.36 11.23 -10.58
N ARG A 337 -1.50 10.28 -10.94
CA ARG A 337 -0.34 9.84 -10.15
C ARG A 337 0.85 9.61 -11.08
N VAL A 338 2.00 10.15 -10.73
CA VAL A 338 3.24 9.96 -11.50
C VAL A 338 4.01 8.80 -10.90
N SER A 339 4.58 7.93 -11.74
CA SER A 339 5.44 6.82 -11.28
C SER A 339 6.71 7.34 -10.61
N PRO A 340 7.33 6.57 -9.69
CA PRO A 340 8.54 6.98 -8.97
C PRO A 340 9.74 7.33 -9.87
N ASP A 341 9.79 6.77 -11.08
CA ASP A 341 10.83 7.08 -12.09
C ASP A 341 10.45 8.24 -13.02
N GLY A 342 9.26 8.83 -12.85
CA GLY A 342 8.78 9.96 -13.64
C GLY A 342 8.34 9.64 -15.07
N LYS A 343 8.28 8.35 -15.46
CA LYS A 343 8.01 7.97 -16.86
C LYS A 343 6.55 7.71 -17.17
N LEU A 344 5.78 7.28 -16.17
CA LEU A 344 4.38 6.90 -16.33
C LEU A 344 3.46 7.82 -15.55
N LEU A 345 2.26 8.03 -16.09
CA LEU A 345 1.14 8.70 -15.44
C LEU A 345 -0.03 7.71 -15.32
N ALA A 346 -0.41 7.34 -14.11
CA ALA A 346 -1.65 6.64 -13.84
C ALA A 346 -2.78 7.66 -13.63
N TYR A 347 -3.99 7.35 -14.12
CA TYR A 347 -5.16 8.18 -13.93
C TYR A 347 -6.45 7.38 -14.11
N ILE A 348 -7.56 7.92 -13.65
CA ILE A 348 -8.89 7.34 -13.85
C ILE A 348 -9.54 8.00 -15.07
N SER A 349 -9.94 7.19 -16.04
CA SER A 349 -10.63 7.62 -17.25
C SER A 349 -12.07 7.13 -17.27
N ARG A 350 -13.01 7.99 -17.68
CA ARG A 350 -14.41 7.61 -17.87
C ARG A 350 -14.63 7.14 -19.30
N VAL A 351 -14.95 5.86 -19.46
CA VAL A 351 -15.16 5.20 -20.75
C VAL A 351 -16.52 4.49 -20.73
N GLY A 352 -17.45 4.86 -21.62
CA GLY A 352 -18.77 4.23 -21.67
C GLY A 352 -19.58 4.35 -20.36
N GLY A 353 -19.34 5.40 -19.56
CA GLY A 353 -19.96 5.59 -18.26
C GLY A 353 -19.22 4.91 -17.09
N ALA A 354 -18.29 4.00 -17.34
CA ALA A 354 -17.47 3.31 -16.35
C ALA A 354 -16.17 4.10 -16.08
N PHE A 355 -15.72 4.10 -14.81
CA PHE A 355 -14.43 4.64 -14.40
C PHE A 355 -13.40 3.51 -14.40
N LYS A 356 -12.33 3.67 -15.16
CA LYS A 356 -11.29 2.66 -15.38
C LYS A 356 -9.91 3.24 -15.17
N LEU A 357 -9.00 2.42 -14.66
CA LEU A 357 -7.60 2.76 -14.49
C LEU A 357 -6.88 2.73 -15.83
N TYR A 358 -6.20 3.82 -16.16
CA TYR A 358 -5.32 3.98 -17.31
C TYR A 358 -3.89 4.27 -16.87
N VAL A 359 -2.94 3.89 -17.68
CA VAL A 359 -1.55 4.33 -17.60
C VAL A 359 -1.14 4.97 -18.92
N GLN A 360 -0.41 6.08 -18.86
CA GLN A 360 0.15 6.79 -20.00
C GLN A 360 1.65 6.88 -19.87
N ASP A 361 2.37 6.53 -20.92
CA ASP A 361 3.80 6.84 -21.05
C ASP A 361 3.94 8.34 -21.32
N LEU A 362 4.67 9.04 -20.44
CA LEU A 362 4.79 10.51 -20.49
C LEU A 362 5.70 11.00 -21.61
N GLN A 363 6.56 10.14 -22.16
CA GLN A 363 7.43 10.50 -23.28
C GLN A 363 6.70 10.35 -24.62
N SER A 364 6.04 9.22 -24.84
CA SER A 364 5.32 8.95 -26.11
C SER A 364 3.90 9.49 -26.13
N GLY A 365 3.30 9.75 -24.96
CA GLY A 365 1.88 10.11 -24.82
C GLY A 365 0.91 8.93 -25.00
N THR A 366 1.42 7.70 -25.21
CA THR A 366 0.60 6.51 -25.42
C THR A 366 -0.12 6.13 -24.13
N ALA A 367 -1.44 6.02 -24.17
CA ALA A 367 -2.29 5.64 -23.05
C ALA A 367 -2.90 4.25 -23.23
N THR A 368 -2.87 3.44 -22.18
CA THR A 368 -3.38 2.05 -22.16
C THR A 368 -4.31 1.86 -20.97
N GLY A 369 -5.50 1.29 -21.21
CA GLY A 369 -6.41 0.86 -20.14
C GLY A 369 -5.88 -0.41 -19.46
N LEU A 370 -5.78 -0.38 -18.14
CA LEU A 370 -5.25 -1.50 -17.35
C LEU A 370 -6.35 -2.40 -16.77
N THR A 371 -7.59 -1.90 -16.65
CA THR A 371 -8.67 -2.61 -15.93
C THR A 371 -9.93 -2.78 -16.77
N ASP A 372 -10.69 -3.82 -16.45
CA ASP A 372 -12.02 -4.08 -17.01
C ASP A 372 -13.14 -3.77 -16.01
N THR A 373 -12.79 -3.33 -14.82
CA THR A 373 -13.70 -2.90 -13.74
C THR A 373 -14.41 -1.59 -14.08
N THR A 374 -15.43 -1.21 -13.31
CA THR A 374 -16.33 -0.10 -13.67
C THR A 374 -16.33 1.07 -12.68
N HIS A 375 -15.71 0.90 -11.52
CA HIS A 375 -15.72 1.87 -10.42
C HIS A 375 -14.32 2.03 -9.82
N ASP A 376 -13.32 2.19 -10.67
CA ASP A 376 -11.95 2.37 -10.22
C ASP A 376 -11.73 3.78 -9.70
N GLU A 377 -11.02 3.91 -8.59
CA GLU A 377 -10.71 5.19 -7.95
C GLU A 377 -9.35 5.14 -7.24
N SER A 378 -8.80 6.31 -6.96
CA SER A 378 -7.64 6.53 -6.08
C SER A 378 -6.42 5.67 -6.44
N PRO A 379 -5.88 5.77 -7.67
CA PRO A 379 -4.68 5.02 -8.06
C PRO A 379 -3.47 5.45 -7.24
N SER A 380 -2.56 4.52 -6.95
CA SER A 380 -1.30 4.77 -6.24
C SER A 380 -0.22 3.83 -6.72
N PHE A 381 0.91 4.35 -7.19
CA PHE A 381 2.04 3.53 -7.59
C PHE A 381 2.71 2.85 -6.39
N ALA A 382 3.13 1.61 -6.58
CA ALA A 382 4.10 0.95 -5.73
C ALA A 382 5.46 1.67 -5.81
N ALA A 383 6.25 1.59 -4.74
CA ALA A 383 7.52 2.31 -4.63
C ALA A 383 8.54 1.99 -5.73
N ASN A 384 8.46 0.80 -6.38
CA ASN A 384 9.28 0.44 -7.53
C ASN A 384 8.66 0.78 -8.89
N GLY A 385 7.47 1.37 -8.92
CA GLY A 385 6.78 1.73 -10.16
C GLY A 385 6.22 0.57 -10.98
N GLN A 386 6.30 -0.68 -10.49
CA GLN A 386 5.88 -1.85 -11.28
C GLN A 386 4.40 -2.22 -11.10
N TYR A 387 3.75 -1.73 -10.04
CA TYR A 387 2.35 -1.98 -9.73
C TYR A 387 1.62 -0.67 -9.43
N ILE A 388 0.32 -0.68 -9.68
CA ILE A 388 -0.61 0.39 -9.30
C ILE A 388 -1.69 -0.23 -8.42
N LEU A 389 -1.79 0.24 -7.18
CA LEU A 389 -2.88 -0.03 -6.24
C LEU A 389 -4.03 0.92 -6.56
N TYR A 390 -5.26 0.44 -6.48
CA TYR A 390 -6.48 1.23 -6.70
C TYR A 390 -7.65 0.63 -5.91
N ALA A 391 -8.69 1.41 -5.68
CA ALA A 391 -9.94 0.89 -5.16
C ALA A 391 -10.90 0.62 -6.32
N THR A 392 -11.72 -0.42 -6.18
CA THR A 392 -12.78 -0.78 -7.12
C THR A 392 -13.93 -1.46 -6.41
N GLN A 393 -14.95 -1.91 -7.14
CA GLN A 393 -16.08 -2.64 -6.57
C GLN A 393 -16.18 -4.04 -7.16
N VAL A 394 -16.36 -5.02 -6.29
CA VAL A 394 -16.69 -6.41 -6.64
C VAL A 394 -17.99 -6.77 -5.92
N ASN A 395 -19.02 -7.14 -6.67
CA ASN A 395 -20.35 -7.47 -6.13
C ASN A 395 -20.93 -6.37 -5.24
N GLY A 396 -20.74 -5.10 -5.62
CA GLY A 396 -21.24 -3.92 -4.89
C GLY A 396 -20.46 -3.57 -3.62
N ARG A 397 -19.38 -4.29 -3.31
CA ARG A 397 -18.50 -4.04 -2.16
C ARG A 397 -17.19 -3.42 -2.62
N GLY A 398 -16.74 -2.37 -1.94
CA GLY A 398 -15.42 -1.77 -2.18
C GLY A 398 -14.30 -2.74 -1.79
N VAL A 399 -13.35 -2.92 -2.69
CA VAL A 399 -12.14 -3.74 -2.51
C VAL A 399 -10.92 -2.96 -3.00
N LEU A 400 -9.75 -3.31 -2.47
CA LEU A 400 -8.49 -2.86 -3.06
C LEU A 400 -8.05 -3.85 -4.13
N ALA A 401 -7.45 -3.35 -5.18
CA ALA A 401 -6.84 -4.17 -6.20
C ALA A 401 -5.49 -3.55 -6.62
N ALA A 402 -4.58 -4.39 -7.06
CA ALA A 402 -3.33 -3.94 -7.67
C ALA A 402 -3.17 -4.59 -9.05
N VAL A 403 -2.65 -3.83 -9.99
CA VAL A 403 -2.35 -4.31 -11.34
C VAL A 403 -0.91 -3.92 -11.69
N SER A 404 -0.18 -4.82 -12.36
CA SER A 404 1.12 -4.46 -12.92
C SER A 404 0.98 -3.40 -14.01
N THR A 405 1.97 -2.53 -14.16
CA THR A 405 1.95 -1.43 -15.14
C THR A 405 1.90 -1.93 -16.60
N ASP A 406 2.24 -3.21 -16.84
CA ASP A 406 2.05 -3.88 -18.13
C ASP A 406 0.67 -4.58 -18.28
N GLY A 407 -0.20 -4.49 -17.24
CA GLY A 407 -1.56 -5.04 -17.23
C GLY A 407 -1.66 -6.56 -17.07
N ARG A 408 -0.54 -7.28 -16.93
CA ARG A 408 -0.51 -8.76 -16.98
C ARG A 408 -0.83 -9.42 -15.66
N THR A 409 -0.41 -8.85 -14.54
CA THR A 409 -0.63 -9.41 -13.20
C THR A 409 -1.65 -8.57 -12.46
N ARG A 410 -2.66 -9.20 -11.89
CA ARG A 410 -3.71 -8.55 -11.09
C ARG A 410 -3.80 -9.21 -9.73
N GLN A 411 -3.99 -8.39 -8.70
CA GLN A 411 -4.20 -8.83 -7.33
C GLN A 411 -5.48 -8.17 -6.81
N VAL A 412 -6.31 -8.92 -6.12
CA VAL A 412 -7.48 -8.38 -5.41
C VAL A 412 -7.26 -8.59 -3.92
N LEU A 413 -7.34 -7.52 -3.16
CA LEU A 413 -7.20 -7.48 -1.71
C LEU A 413 -8.58 -7.21 -1.11
N SER A 414 -9.19 -8.19 -0.46
CA SER A 414 -10.52 -8.06 0.13
C SER A 414 -10.49 -8.22 1.63
N VAL A 415 -11.33 -7.48 2.34
CA VAL A 415 -11.55 -7.65 3.78
C VAL A 415 -12.88 -8.32 4.07
N GLN A 416 -12.93 -9.12 5.13
CA GLN A 416 -14.19 -9.63 5.64
C GLN A 416 -14.94 -8.51 6.40
N GLY A 417 -16.22 -8.30 6.03
CA GLY A 417 -17.13 -7.46 6.82
C GLY A 417 -17.05 -5.95 6.63
N GLY A 418 -16.28 -5.43 5.64
CA GLY A 418 -16.15 -4.00 5.39
C GLY A 418 -16.16 -3.62 3.91
N SER A 419 -16.22 -2.33 3.62
CA SER A 419 -15.99 -1.76 2.30
C SER A 419 -14.71 -0.92 2.37
N VAL A 420 -13.74 -1.25 1.53
CA VAL A 420 -12.40 -0.63 1.52
C VAL A 420 -12.31 0.37 0.38
N ARG A 421 -11.73 1.53 0.66
CA ARG A 421 -11.56 2.63 -0.30
C ARG A 421 -10.27 3.40 -0.03
N GLU A 422 -9.98 4.36 -0.89
CA GLU A 422 -8.92 5.36 -0.71
C GLU A 422 -7.55 4.75 -0.40
N PRO A 423 -7.04 3.84 -1.24
CA PRO A 423 -5.72 3.27 -1.00
C PRO A 423 -4.59 4.25 -1.30
N SER A 424 -3.50 4.10 -0.56
CA SER A 424 -2.23 4.73 -0.90
C SER A 424 -1.09 3.77 -0.58
N TRP A 425 -0.22 3.54 -1.55
CA TRP A 425 0.98 2.71 -1.37
C TRP A 425 2.09 3.57 -0.77
N GLY A 426 2.68 3.11 0.32
CA GLY A 426 3.78 3.80 0.99
C GLY A 426 5.12 3.65 0.25
N PRO A 427 6.11 4.48 0.60
CA PRO A 427 7.45 4.40 0.06
C PRO A 427 8.18 3.15 0.58
N PHE A 428 9.39 2.92 0.09
CA PHE A 428 10.28 1.94 0.70
C PHE A 428 10.55 2.30 2.16
N MET A 429 10.35 1.32 3.05
CA MET A 429 10.72 1.48 4.46
C MET A 429 12.27 1.44 4.59
N GLN A 430 12.80 2.36 5.40
CA GLN A 430 14.24 2.45 5.70
C GLN A 430 14.69 1.36 6.68
#